data_3074b3dcc6e409e35c7bce2b76bee865
#
_entry.id   3074b3dcc6e409e35c7bce2b76bee865
#
_cell.length_a   1.000
_cell.length_b   1.000
_cell.length_c   1.000
_cell.angle_alpha   90.00
_cell.angle_beta   90.00
_cell.angle_gamma   90.00
#
_symmetry.space_group_name_H-M   'P 1'
#
loop_
_entity.id
_entity.type
_entity.pdbx_description
1 polymer ?
#
loop_
_entity_poly.entity_id
_entity_poly.type
_entity_poly.pdbx_seq_one_letter_code
_entity_poly.pdbx_strand_id
1 'polypeptide(L)'
;MRGLFSHPRFWLFAPFLGLLALTILAFGLWSYASERIRHDLAALGLTWQSVEPNGFPARLTLDVTAPRLVQENLTWSNPNLTATLMPFNLGLEDSHGVVDFLGAHEIKLPSGTFTVSHSGNLMSLLLAHDGLLRSSFDMRQPVLKGVLVRQKWRPEIHLEAQELGLHIRRSEKQTRTPDPMDVAVQLKNLRVMQPKSLGKEAFRRLDILASVPKLWLQNKLQAGDVLRLDRVTLERKALTLVARGTLKLDARGYVQGALDLNVVNLTALLDALQEARLISPRDRAKWAFLGGLGAALGGDTQDRLSVPLHFKNGRTHLGPLDLGPAPSWR
;
A
#
# COMPACT_ATOMS: atom_id res chain seq x y z
N MET A 1 -18.12 17.60 60.94
CA MET A 1 -17.26 16.76 60.10
C MET A 1 -15.77 17.07 60.33
N ARG A 2 -15.25 17.08 61.56
CA ARG A 2 -13.84 17.41 61.89
C ARG A 2 -13.01 16.24 62.47
N GLY A 3 -13.43 14.97 62.31
CA GLY A 3 -12.85 13.88 63.09
C GLY A 3 -11.98 12.85 62.34
N LEU A 4 -12.07 12.75 61.00
CA LEU A 4 -11.34 11.68 60.26
C LEU A 4 -9.90 12.06 59.88
N PHE A 5 -9.59 13.34 59.70
CA PHE A 5 -8.28 13.79 59.25
C PHE A 5 -7.26 14.07 60.37
N SER A 6 -7.67 13.91 61.63
CA SER A 6 -6.82 14.19 62.81
C SER A 6 -6.08 12.95 63.34
N HIS A 7 -6.32 11.76 62.84
CA HIS A 7 -5.61 10.56 63.29
C HIS A 7 -4.26 10.39 62.54
N PRO A 8 -3.13 10.26 63.23
CA PRO A 8 -1.81 10.08 62.63
C PRO A 8 -1.72 8.80 61.79
N ARG A 9 -2.55 7.81 62.04
CA ARG A 9 -2.64 6.57 61.25
C ARG A 9 -3.28 6.79 59.86
N PHE A 10 -4.09 7.83 59.68
CA PHE A 10 -4.66 8.17 58.34
C PHE A 10 -3.58 8.56 57.37
N TRP A 11 -2.57 9.30 57.78
CA TRP A 11 -1.46 9.74 56.91
C TRP A 11 -0.56 8.59 56.46
N LEU A 12 -0.53 7.48 57.21
CA LEU A 12 0.13 6.25 56.76
C LEU A 12 -0.58 5.57 55.57
N PHE A 13 -1.91 5.72 55.50
CA PHE A 13 -2.70 5.13 54.38
C PHE A 13 -2.97 6.10 53.24
N ALA A 14 -2.75 7.40 53.41
CA ALA A 14 -3.00 8.41 52.41
C ALA A 14 -2.30 8.11 51.06
N PRO A 15 -1.00 7.74 50.99
CA PRO A 15 -0.34 7.38 49.75
C PRO A 15 -0.95 6.15 49.06
N PHE A 16 -1.41 5.14 49.84
CA PHE A 16 -2.08 3.95 49.30
C PHE A 16 -3.46 4.30 48.73
N LEU A 17 -4.22 5.16 49.39
CA LEU A 17 -5.50 5.65 48.90
C LEU A 17 -5.32 6.51 47.66
N GLY A 18 -4.28 7.36 47.63
CA GLY A 18 -3.91 8.13 46.48
C GLY A 18 -3.55 7.25 45.26
N LEU A 19 -2.73 6.21 45.48
CA LEU A 19 -2.37 5.24 44.44
C LEU A 19 -3.60 4.46 43.95
N LEU A 20 -4.48 4.03 44.84
CA LEU A 20 -5.73 3.33 44.50
C LEU A 20 -6.63 4.24 43.65
N ALA A 21 -6.80 5.50 44.05
CA ALA A 21 -7.59 6.47 43.29
C ALA A 21 -7.01 6.73 41.89
N LEU A 22 -5.69 6.87 41.76
CA LEU A 22 -5.00 7.00 40.49
C LEU A 22 -5.17 5.74 39.61
N THR A 23 -5.09 4.56 40.21
CA THR A 23 -5.30 3.28 39.48
C THR A 23 -6.74 3.18 38.95
N ILE A 24 -7.73 3.53 39.77
CA ILE A 24 -9.14 3.54 39.36
C ILE A 24 -9.36 4.57 38.22
N LEU A 25 -8.80 5.76 38.35
CA LEU A 25 -8.88 6.79 37.31
C LEU A 25 -8.21 6.32 36.00
N ALA A 26 -7.00 5.76 36.09
CA ALA A 26 -6.27 5.24 34.95
C ALA A 26 -7.03 4.11 34.26
N PHE A 27 -7.64 3.20 35.05
CA PHE A 27 -8.49 2.12 34.52
C PHE A 27 -9.75 2.68 33.83
N GLY A 28 -10.39 3.69 34.40
CA GLY A 28 -11.54 4.37 33.81
C GLY A 28 -11.21 5.01 32.46
N LEU A 29 -10.09 5.73 32.39
CA LEU A 29 -9.61 6.33 31.15
C LEU A 29 -9.23 5.29 30.11
N TRP A 30 -8.58 4.22 30.52
CA TRP A 30 -8.20 3.12 29.62
C TRP A 30 -9.45 2.39 29.08
N SER A 31 -10.44 2.12 29.92
CA SER A 31 -11.72 1.52 29.49
C SER A 31 -12.49 2.43 28.54
N TYR A 32 -12.55 3.72 28.83
CA TYR A 32 -13.15 4.71 27.95
C TYR A 32 -12.46 4.77 26.58
N ALA A 33 -11.12 4.80 26.55
CA ALA A 33 -10.35 4.79 25.32
C ALA A 33 -10.60 3.52 24.50
N SER A 34 -10.66 2.35 25.14
CA SER A 34 -10.98 1.08 24.48
C SER A 34 -12.32 1.13 23.78
N GLU A 35 -13.35 1.61 24.47
CA GLU A 35 -14.71 1.67 23.94
C GLU A 35 -14.82 2.70 22.81
N ARG A 36 -14.14 3.84 22.96
CA ARG A 36 -14.07 4.86 21.90
C ARG A 36 -13.47 4.31 20.62
N ILE A 37 -12.35 3.60 20.72
CA ILE A 37 -11.69 3.00 19.54
C ILE A 37 -12.58 1.94 18.91
N ARG A 38 -13.25 1.09 19.67
CA ARG A 38 -14.22 0.12 19.14
C ARG A 38 -15.30 0.82 18.32
N HIS A 39 -15.87 1.89 18.87
CA HIS A 39 -16.89 2.67 18.20
C HIS A 39 -16.37 3.28 16.89
N ASP A 40 -15.18 3.85 16.91
CA ASP A 40 -14.57 4.48 15.73
C ASP A 40 -14.23 3.43 14.65
N LEU A 41 -13.74 2.24 15.03
CA LEU A 41 -13.51 1.13 14.10
C LEU A 41 -14.82 0.61 13.47
N ALA A 42 -15.88 0.50 14.27
CA ALA A 42 -17.21 0.12 13.76
C ALA A 42 -17.76 1.16 12.78
N ALA A 43 -17.57 2.46 13.05
CA ALA A 43 -17.97 3.55 12.16
C ALA A 43 -17.23 3.52 10.81
N LEU A 44 -16.02 2.94 10.76
CA LEU A 44 -15.28 2.70 9.53
C LEU A 44 -15.77 1.47 8.74
N GLY A 45 -16.78 0.76 9.23
CA GLY A 45 -17.34 -0.46 8.62
C GLY A 45 -16.60 -1.74 9.00
N LEU A 46 -15.71 -1.70 10.00
CA LEU A 46 -15.06 -2.90 10.52
C LEU A 46 -16.03 -3.63 11.46
N THR A 47 -16.22 -4.92 11.22
CA THR A 47 -16.97 -5.84 12.07
C THR A 47 -16.03 -6.92 12.59
N TRP A 48 -16.41 -7.61 13.67
CA TRP A 48 -15.61 -8.64 14.32
C TRP A 48 -16.46 -9.63 15.10
N GLN A 49 -15.89 -10.76 15.46
CA GLN A 49 -16.54 -11.74 16.34
C GLN A 49 -16.37 -11.34 17.81
N SER A 50 -15.15 -11.00 18.22
CA SER A 50 -14.84 -10.49 19.57
C SER A 50 -13.71 -9.46 19.51
N VAL A 51 -13.72 -8.55 20.51
CA VAL A 51 -12.62 -7.62 20.78
C VAL A 51 -12.33 -7.61 22.26
N GLU A 52 -11.12 -7.99 22.62
CA GLU A 52 -10.66 -8.07 24.00
C GLU A 52 -9.58 -7.02 24.26
N PRO A 53 -9.85 -6.05 25.16
CA PRO A 53 -8.85 -5.07 25.54
C PRO A 53 -7.89 -5.65 26.57
N ASN A 54 -6.59 -5.48 26.34
CA ASN A 54 -5.49 -5.97 27.17
C ASN A 54 -4.43 -4.89 27.40
N GLY A 55 -3.47 -5.18 28.31
CA GLY A 55 -2.25 -4.39 28.46
C GLY A 55 -2.31 -3.25 29.48
N PHE A 56 -3.39 -3.13 30.27
CA PHE A 56 -3.46 -2.16 31.38
C PHE A 56 -2.35 -2.42 32.43
N PRO A 57 -1.73 -1.36 32.99
CA PRO A 57 -1.91 0.07 32.73
C PRO A 57 -0.97 0.61 31.65
N ALA A 58 0.02 -0.16 31.17
CA ALA A 58 1.15 0.36 30.42
C ALA A 58 0.84 0.63 28.95
N ARG A 59 -0.13 -0.09 28.37
CA ARG A 59 -0.51 0.01 26.96
C ARG A 59 -1.99 -0.35 26.77
N LEU A 60 -2.56 0.08 25.66
CA LEU A 60 -3.87 -0.39 25.23
C LEU A 60 -3.63 -1.31 24.03
N THR A 61 -3.91 -2.61 24.23
CA THR A 61 -3.88 -3.62 23.18
C THR A 61 -5.30 -4.11 22.96
N LEU A 62 -5.73 -4.21 21.71
CA LEU A 62 -7.02 -4.79 21.32
C LEU A 62 -6.73 -6.06 20.53
N ASP A 63 -7.13 -7.20 21.07
CA ASP A 63 -7.10 -8.48 20.37
C ASP A 63 -8.45 -8.67 19.68
N VAL A 64 -8.44 -8.67 18.35
CA VAL A 64 -9.64 -8.70 17.51
C VAL A 64 -9.72 -10.03 16.78
N THR A 65 -10.80 -10.79 17.02
CA THR A 65 -11.06 -12.07 16.37
C THR A 65 -11.97 -11.89 15.17
N ALA A 66 -11.60 -12.51 14.06
CA ALA A 66 -12.31 -12.50 12.78
C ALA A 66 -12.71 -11.08 12.29
N PRO A 67 -11.76 -10.12 12.27
CA PRO A 67 -12.04 -8.78 11.74
C PRO A 67 -12.44 -8.87 10.27
N ARG A 68 -13.45 -8.09 9.90
CA ARG A 68 -13.98 -8.01 8.54
C ARG A 68 -14.34 -6.57 8.20
N LEU A 69 -13.80 -6.06 7.09
CA LEU A 69 -14.14 -4.77 6.51
C LEU A 69 -14.96 -4.99 5.25
N VAL A 70 -16.12 -4.35 5.17
CA VAL A 70 -16.99 -4.39 3.98
C VAL A 70 -17.19 -2.97 3.47
N GLN A 71 -16.79 -2.74 2.23
CA GLN A 71 -17.04 -1.51 1.46
C GLN A 71 -17.68 -1.89 0.13
N GLU A 72 -18.21 -0.93 -0.63
CA GLU A 72 -18.95 -1.19 -1.88
C GLU A 72 -18.28 -2.22 -2.82
N ASN A 73 -16.97 -2.10 -3.00
CA ASN A 73 -16.20 -2.90 -3.96
C ASN A 73 -15.08 -3.73 -3.31
N LEU A 74 -15.06 -3.81 -1.99
CA LEU A 74 -14.00 -4.49 -1.24
C LEU A 74 -14.59 -5.19 -0.02
N THR A 75 -14.35 -6.49 0.08
CA THR A 75 -14.45 -7.19 1.37
C THR A 75 -13.05 -7.69 1.74
N TRP A 76 -12.60 -7.29 2.91
CA TRP A 76 -11.38 -7.80 3.51
C TRP A 76 -11.71 -8.53 4.79
N SER A 77 -11.01 -9.64 5.06
CA SER A 77 -11.08 -10.36 6.34
C SER A 77 -9.74 -10.96 6.71
N ASN A 78 -9.55 -11.16 8.00
CA ASN A 78 -8.36 -11.81 8.58
C ASN A 78 -8.80 -12.66 9.78
N PRO A 79 -8.14 -13.76 10.12
CA PRO A 79 -8.50 -14.56 11.29
C PRO A 79 -8.40 -13.80 12.60
N ASN A 80 -7.27 -13.12 12.83
CA ASN A 80 -7.01 -12.37 14.06
C ASN A 80 -6.08 -11.20 13.81
N LEU A 81 -6.28 -10.10 14.51
CA LEU A 81 -5.33 -9.00 14.56
C LEU A 81 -5.14 -8.52 16.01
N THR A 82 -3.97 -8.02 16.30
CA THR A 82 -3.65 -7.34 17.55
C THR A 82 -3.27 -5.91 17.26
N ALA A 83 -4.04 -4.96 17.76
CA ALA A 83 -3.75 -3.53 17.64
C ALA A 83 -3.25 -3.00 18.99
N THR A 84 -2.04 -2.43 19.00
CA THR A 84 -1.44 -1.82 20.19
C THR A 84 -1.31 -0.33 20.01
N LEU A 85 -1.84 0.42 20.97
CA LEU A 85 -1.77 1.87 21.04
C LEU A 85 -0.96 2.29 22.27
N MET A 86 -0.15 3.33 22.12
CA MET A 86 0.59 3.90 23.24
C MET A 86 -0.32 4.90 23.97
N PRO A 87 -0.76 4.59 25.21
CA PRO A 87 -1.77 5.37 25.92
C PRO A 87 -1.32 6.79 26.30
N PHE A 88 -0.01 7.01 26.44
CA PHE A 88 0.54 8.32 26.80
C PHE A 88 0.37 9.37 25.70
N ASN A 89 0.00 8.96 24.47
CA ASN A 89 -0.27 9.85 23.35
C ASN A 89 -1.78 10.08 23.13
N LEU A 90 -2.65 9.45 23.93
CA LEU A 90 -4.09 9.72 23.88
C LEU A 90 -4.39 11.11 24.43
N GLY A 91 -4.49 12.10 23.53
CA GLY A 91 -4.72 13.51 23.88
C GLY A 91 -3.55 14.44 23.61
N LEU A 92 -2.39 13.92 23.19
CA LEU A 92 -1.31 14.69 22.59
C LEU A 92 -1.47 14.72 21.06
N GLU A 93 -0.76 15.64 20.38
CA GLU A 93 -0.96 15.94 18.96
C GLU A 93 -0.87 14.73 18.03
N ASP A 94 -0.06 13.70 18.38
CA ASP A 94 0.18 12.52 17.55
C ASP A 94 0.00 11.21 18.32
N SER A 95 -0.82 10.30 17.79
CA SER A 95 -1.04 8.96 18.36
C SER A 95 -0.34 7.89 17.53
N HIS A 96 0.50 7.08 18.19
CA HIS A 96 1.17 5.93 17.58
C HIS A 96 0.40 4.64 17.80
N GLY A 97 0.18 3.90 16.72
CA GLY A 97 -0.42 2.56 16.76
C GLY A 97 0.41 1.57 15.98
N VAL A 98 0.37 0.32 16.45
CA VAL A 98 0.96 -0.84 15.75
C VAL A 98 -0.11 -1.91 15.62
N VAL A 99 -0.25 -2.47 14.43
CA VAL A 99 -1.20 -3.57 14.16
C VAL A 99 -0.41 -4.74 13.61
N ASP A 100 -0.57 -5.89 14.26
CA ASP A 100 -0.05 -7.18 13.81
C ASP A 100 -1.23 -8.05 13.36
N PHE A 101 -1.15 -8.61 12.15
CA PHE A 101 -2.19 -9.47 11.61
C PHE A 101 -1.72 -10.92 11.66
N LEU A 102 -2.52 -11.76 12.26
CA LEU A 102 -2.21 -13.18 12.42
C LEU A 102 -2.98 -14.01 11.40
N GLY A 103 -2.23 -14.74 10.56
CA GLY A 103 -2.80 -15.57 9.51
C GLY A 103 -3.01 -14.87 8.17
N ALA A 104 -3.71 -15.54 7.27
CA ALA A 104 -3.88 -15.05 5.91
C ALA A 104 -4.98 -13.98 5.80
N HIS A 105 -4.76 -13.01 4.91
CA HIS A 105 -5.80 -12.06 4.53
C HIS A 105 -6.63 -12.61 3.39
N GLU A 106 -7.94 -12.51 3.48
CA GLU A 106 -8.85 -12.72 2.37
C GLU A 106 -9.33 -11.38 1.81
N ILE A 107 -9.24 -11.21 0.51
CA ILE A 107 -9.64 -10.00 -0.20
C ILE A 107 -10.60 -10.39 -1.33
N LYS A 108 -11.81 -9.87 -1.28
CA LYS A 108 -12.82 -10.05 -2.33
C LYS A 108 -13.07 -8.71 -3.01
N LEU A 109 -12.86 -8.68 -4.31
CA LEU A 109 -13.10 -7.55 -5.19
C LEU A 109 -14.10 -7.96 -6.26
N PRO A 110 -14.78 -7.04 -6.97
CA PRO A 110 -15.57 -7.37 -8.15
C PRO A 110 -14.77 -8.12 -9.22
N SER A 111 -13.47 -7.84 -9.29
CA SER A 111 -12.52 -8.47 -10.21
C SER A 111 -12.02 -9.84 -9.76
N GLY A 112 -12.33 -10.33 -8.55
CA GLY A 112 -11.86 -11.63 -8.09
C GLY A 112 -11.73 -11.79 -6.59
N THR A 113 -11.35 -12.99 -6.19
CA THR A 113 -11.07 -13.33 -4.78
C THR A 113 -9.61 -13.70 -4.64
N PHE A 114 -8.96 -13.14 -3.62
CA PHE A 114 -7.54 -13.28 -3.38
C PHE A 114 -7.28 -13.65 -1.92
N THR A 115 -6.29 -14.48 -1.71
CA THR A 115 -5.74 -14.81 -0.40
C THR A 115 -4.28 -14.37 -0.35
N VAL A 116 -3.90 -13.62 0.67
CA VAL A 116 -2.51 -13.20 0.91
C VAL A 116 -2.05 -13.85 2.20
N SER A 117 -1.15 -14.81 2.09
CA SER A 117 -0.45 -15.40 3.24
C SER A 117 0.95 -14.81 3.38
N HIS A 118 1.52 -14.87 4.58
CA HIS A 118 2.83 -14.29 4.90
C HIS A 118 3.47 -15.04 6.07
N SER A 119 4.78 -14.89 6.26
CA SER A 119 5.49 -15.39 7.44
C SER A 119 5.54 -14.40 8.61
N GLY A 120 5.18 -13.16 8.38
CA GLY A 120 5.06 -12.08 9.36
C GLY A 120 4.69 -10.78 8.67
N ASN A 121 3.94 -9.95 9.37
CA ASN A 121 3.65 -8.59 8.93
C ASN A 121 3.61 -7.63 10.13
N LEU A 122 3.71 -6.36 9.84
CA LEU A 122 3.59 -5.30 10.82
C LEU A 122 3.05 -4.05 10.13
N MET A 123 2.01 -3.47 10.70
CA MET A 123 1.50 -2.18 10.29
C MET A 123 1.73 -1.17 11.41
N SER A 124 2.36 -0.05 11.11
CA SER A 124 2.47 1.09 12.01
C SER A 124 1.63 2.25 11.51
N LEU A 125 1.02 2.97 12.42
CA LEU A 125 0.15 4.11 12.15
C LEU A 125 0.61 5.29 13.00
N LEU A 126 0.64 6.48 12.40
CA LEU A 126 0.78 7.75 13.07
C LEU A 126 -0.43 8.60 12.70
N LEU A 127 -1.23 8.91 13.69
CA LEU A 127 -2.49 9.66 13.55
C LEU A 127 -2.34 11.01 14.22
N ALA A 128 -2.69 12.10 13.53
CA ALA A 128 -2.92 13.41 14.10
C ALA A 128 -4.42 13.62 14.35
N HIS A 129 -4.75 14.72 15.00
CA HIS A 129 -6.14 15.11 15.25
C HIS A 129 -7.00 15.19 13.96
N ASP A 130 -6.41 15.57 12.82
CA ASP A 130 -7.07 15.74 11.52
C ASP A 130 -6.93 14.53 10.59
N GLY A 131 -6.40 13.41 11.10
CA GLY A 131 -6.36 12.12 10.40
C GLY A 131 -4.98 11.49 10.28
N LEU A 132 -4.82 10.63 9.26
CA LEU A 132 -3.60 9.86 9.04
C LEU A 132 -2.44 10.76 8.61
N LEU A 133 -1.36 10.78 9.39
CA LEU A 133 -0.09 11.41 9.02
C LEU A 133 0.81 10.42 8.26
N ARG A 134 0.91 9.20 8.77
CA ARG A 134 1.78 8.17 8.22
C ARG A 134 1.23 6.78 8.51
N SER A 135 1.36 5.90 7.54
CA SER A 135 1.16 4.45 7.71
C SER A 135 2.31 3.72 7.05
N SER A 136 2.78 2.66 7.67
CA SER A 136 3.78 1.75 7.14
C SER A 136 3.28 0.33 7.33
N PHE A 137 3.23 -0.44 6.26
CA PHE A 137 2.84 -1.84 6.28
C PHE A 137 3.95 -2.66 5.64
N ASP A 138 4.56 -3.53 6.40
CA ASP A 138 5.65 -4.39 5.97
C ASP A 138 5.24 -5.85 6.11
N MET A 139 5.47 -6.65 5.07
CA MET A 139 5.11 -8.06 5.02
C MET A 139 6.30 -8.88 4.53
N ARG A 140 6.59 -9.98 5.24
CA ARG A 140 7.66 -10.92 4.89
C ARG A 140 7.09 -12.14 4.19
N GLN A 141 7.76 -12.55 3.13
CA GLN A 141 7.40 -13.72 2.31
C GLN A 141 5.90 -13.73 1.92
N PRO A 142 5.36 -12.64 1.38
CA PRO A 142 3.97 -12.63 0.96
C PRO A 142 3.75 -13.58 -0.21
N VAL A 143 2.67 -14.36 -0.13
CA VAL A 143 2.18 -15.23 -1.19
C VAL A 143 0.75 -14.83 -1.49
N LEU A 144 0.51 -14.28 -2.67
CA LEU A 144 -0.82 -13.94 -3.16
C LEU A 144 -1.31 -15.05 -4.09
N LYS A 145 -2.45 -15.63 -3.76
CA LYS A 145 -3.16 -16.59 -4.60
C LYS A 145 -4.58 -16.10 -4.84
N GLY A 146 -5.11 -16.34 -6.03
CA GLY A 146 -6.49 -15.98 -6.29
C GLY A 146 -6.92 -16.28 -7.72
N VAL A 147 -8.17 -15.92 -7.98
CA VAL A 147 -8.78 -16.05 -9.30
C VAL A 147 -9.28 -14.67 -9.72
N LEU A 148 -8.79 -14.17 -10.84
CA LEU A 148 -9.30 -12.95 -11.44
C LEU A 148 -10.55 -13.27 -12.27
N VAL A 149 -11.62 -12.56 -12.05
CA VAL A 149 -12.86 -12.71 -12.84
C VAL A 149 -12.90 -11.59 -13.86
N ARG A 150 -12.69 -11.93 -15.14
CA ARG A 150 -12.76 -10.96 -16.25
C ARG A 150 -13.64 -11.54 -17.35
N GLN A 151 -14.92 -11.23 -17.33
CA GLN A 151 -15.92 -11.77 -18.26
C GLN A 151 -15.92 -13.31 -18.32
N LYS A 152 -15.51 -13.91 -19.46
CA LYS A 152 -15.46 -15.36 -19.65
C LYS A 152 -14.12 -15.99 -19.22
N TRP A 153 -13.13 -15.20 -18.88
CA TRP A 153 -11.80 -15.65 -18.52
C TRP A 153 -11.55 -15.55 -17.02
N ARG A 154 -11.06 -16.62 -16.42
CA ARG A 154 -10.80 -16.74 -14.97
C ARG A 154 -9.38 -17.22 -14.73
N PRO A 155 -8.36 -16.40 -15.00
CA PRO A 155 -7.00 -16.81 -14.76
C PRO A 155 -6.71 -16.92 -13.27
N GLU A 156 -5.99 -17.98 -12.93
CA GLU A 156 -5.38 -18.09 -11.61
C GLU A 156 -4.20 -17.12 -11.53
N ILE A 157 -4.08 -16.45 -10.39
CA ILE A 157 -2.95 -15.62 -10.04
C ILE A 157 -2.23 -16.28 -8.88
N HIS A 158 -0.92 -16.43 -9.01
CA HIS A 158 -0.06 -16.88 -7.95
C HIS A 158 1.24 -16.07 -8.01
N LEU A 159 1.41 -15.19 -7.04
CA LEU A 159 2.59 -14.32 -6.89
C LEU A 159 3.25 -14.64 -5.55
N GLU A 160 4.57 -14.66 -5.55
CA GLU A 160 5.39 -14.81 -4.35
C GLU A 160 6.41 -13.67 -4.31
N ALA A 161 6.65 -13.10 -3.14
CA ALA A 161 7.73 -12.14 -2.97
C ALA A 161 8.50 -12.41 -1.68
N GLN A 162 9.70 -11.88 -1.58
CA GLN A 162 10.48 -11.95 -0.34
C GLN A 162 10.00 -10.91 0.66
N GLU A 163 9.71 -9.71 0.18
CA GLU A 163 9.25 -8.59 0.99
C GLU A 163 8.26 -7.75 0.20
N LEU A 164 7.24 -7.25 0.90
CA LEU A 164 6.33 -6.20 0.45
C LEU A 164 6.33 -5.09 1.50
N GLY A 165 6.65 -3.87 1.09
CA GLY A 165 6.48 -2.65 1.87
C GLY A 165 5.45 -1.74 1.20
N LEU A 166 4.51 -1.21 1.99
CA LEU A 166 3.58 -0.17 1.58
C LEU A 166 3.66 0.96 2.61
N HIS A 167 4.10 2.14 2.18
CA HIS A 167 4.23 3.30 3.05
C HIS A 167 3.41 4.44 2.48
N ILE A 168 2.62 5.06 3.33
CA ILE A 168 1.76 6.19 3.01
C ILE A 168 2.05 7.28 4.02
N ARG A 169 2.25 8.51 3.56
CA ARG A 169 2.41 9.67 4.44
C ARG A 169 1.76 10.91 3.83
N ARG A 170 1.37 11.86 4.68
CA ARG A 170 0.99 13.18 4.22
C ARG A 170 2.20 13.82 3.51
N SER A 171 1.98 14.37 2.33
CA SER A 171 3.06 15.01 1.57
C SER A 171 3.38 16.37 2.15
N GLU A 172 4.67 16.64 2.38
CA GLU A 172 5.17 17.95 2.76
C GLU A 172 5.32 18.89 1.55
N LYS A 173 5.16 18.36 0.35
CA LYS A 173 5.33 19.13 -0.90
C LYS A 173 4.09 19.98 -1.15
N GLN A 174 4.26 21.27 -1.32
CA GLN A 174 3.22 22.14 -1.84
C GLN A 174 2.93 21.76 -3.29
N THR A 175 1.82 21.09 -3.53
CA THR A 175 1.35 20.69 -4.86
C THR A 175 0.03 21.38 -5.17
N ARG A 176 -0.35 21.46 -6.46
CA ARG A 176 -1.70 21.91 -6.86
C ARG A 176 -2.81 20.94 -6.49
N THR A 177 -2.45 19.76 -6.01
CA THR A 177 -3.38 18.71 -5.61
C THR A 177 -3.81 18.99 -4.16
N PRO A 178 -5.09 19.03 -3.85
CA PRO A 178 -5.56 19.19 -2.49
C PRO A 178 -5.18 17.97 -1.65
N ASP A 179 -4.58 18.21 -0.50
CA ASP A 179 -4.24 17.21 0.53
C ASP A 179 -3.47 15.99 -0.05
N PRO A 180 -2.26 16.20 -0.65
CA PRO A 180 -1.55 15.13 -1.32
C PRO A 180 -0.97 14.14 -0.31
N MET A 181 -1.01 12.85 -0.68
CA MET A 181 -0.37 11.77 0.06
C MET A 181 0.78 11.19 -0.77
N ASP A 182 1.94 11.03 -0.16
CA ASP A 182 3.04 10.29 -0.77
C ASP A 182 2.84 8.79 -0.47
N VAL A 183 2.88 7.99 -1.52
CA VAL A 183 2.73 6.54 -1.46
C VAL A 183 4.00 5.90 -1.98
N ALA A 184 4.59 4.99 -1.21
CA ALA A 184 5.70 4.16 -1.65
C ALA A 184 5.30 2.68 -1.56
N VAL A 185 5.50 1.94 -2.66
CA VAL A 185 5.34 0.49 -2.73
C VAL A 185 6.69 -0.12 -3.06
N GLN A 186 7.10 -1.11 -2.30
CA GLN A 186 8.36 -1.84 -2.50
C GLN A 186 8.10 -3.34 -2.54
N LEU A 187 8.55 -3.99 -3.59
CA LEU A 187 8.52 -5.45 -3.72
C LEU A 187 9.92 -5.96 -4.04
N LYS A 188 10.39 -6.94 -3.27
CA LYS A 188 11.67 -7.60 -3.51
C LYS A 188 11.46 -9.05 -3.91
N ASN A 189 12.22 -9.47 -4.92
CA ASN A 189 12.24 -10.84 -5.43
C ASN A 189 10.83 -11.38 -5.75
N LEU A 190 10.03 -10.58 -6.48
CA LEU A 190 8.69 -10.94 -6.93
C LEU A 190 8.78 -12.03 -8.00
N ARG A 191 8.17 -13.18 -7.75
CA ARG A 191 8.01 -14.30 -8.69
C ARG A 191 6.57 -14.40 -9.12
N VAL A 192 6.35 -14.50 -10.42
CA VAL A 192 5.03 -14.76 -11.00
C VAL A 192 4.94 -16.24 -11.31
N MET A 193 4.23 -17.00 -10.47
CA MET A 193 4.04 -18.45 -10.65
C MET A 193 2.87 -18.75 -11.60
N GLN A 194 1.84 -17.90 -11.58
CA GLN A 194 0.68 -17.94 -12.47
C GLN A 194 0.25 -16.50 -12.81
N PRO A 195 -0.11 -16.16 -14.03
CA PRO A 195 -0.07 -17.03 -15.24
C PRO A 195 1.36 -17.26 -15.74
N LYS A 196 1.63 -18.44 -16.24
CA LYS A 196 2.95 -18.85 -16.75
C LYS A 196 3.44 -18.02 -17.94
N SER A 197 2.53 -17.27 -18.59
CA SER A 197 2.85 -16.39 -19.73
C SER A 197 3.77 -15.21 -19.39
N LEU A 198 3.91 -14.84 -18.11
CA LEU A 198 4.82 -13.78 -17.66
C LEU A 198 6.25 -14.27 -17.38
N GLY A 199 6.54 -15.54 -17.68
CA GLY A 199 7.85 -16.15 -17.47
C GLY A 199 8.08 -16.57 -16.01
N LYS A 200 9.00 -17.52 -15.79
CA LYS A 200 9.34 -18.04 -14.45
C LYS A 200 10.33 -17.14 -13.69
N GLU A 201 10.72 -16.01 -14.27
CA GLU A 201 11.80 -15.22 -13.73
C GLU A 201 11.33 -14.19 -12.72
N ALA A 202 12.10 -14.05 -11.67
CA ALA A 202 11.81 -13.09 -10.63
C ALA A 202 12.13 -11.65 -11.07
N PHE A 203 11.27 -10.72 -10.71
CA PHE A 203 11.61 -9.32 -10.65
C PHE A 203 12.40 -9.09 -9.35
N ARG A 204 13.67 -8.71 -9.48
CA ARG A 204 14.53 -8.50 -8.32
C ARG A 204 13.99 -7.37 -7.44
N ARG A 205 13.48 -6.32 -8.08
CA ARG A 205 12.97 -5.14 -7.40
C ARG A 205 11.87 -4.47 -8.20
N LEU A 206 10.79 -4.09 -7.52
CA LEU A 206 9.78 -3.17 -8.00
C LEU A 206 9.55 -2.12 -6.93
N ASP A 207 9.94 -0.87 -7.19
CA ASP A 207 9.66 0.26 -6.32
C ASP A 207 8.78 1.26 -7.06
N ILE A 208 7.75 1.73 -6.39
CA ILE A 208 6.88 2.79 -6.86
C ILE A 208 6.88 3.90 -5.81
N LEU A 209 7.20 5.10 -6.20
CA LEU A 209 7.06 6.31 -5.38
C LEU A 209 6.15 7.27 -6.12
N ALA A 210 5.03 7.61 -5.50
CA ALA A 210 3.98 8.42 -6.12
C ALA A 210 3.41 9.43 -5.14
N SER A 211 2.89 10.54 -5.65
CA SER A 211 2.04 11.47 -4.91
C SER A 211 0.63 11.40 -5.50
N VAL A 212 -0.36 11.16 -4.63
CA VAL A 212 -1.76 10.95 -5.00
C VAL A 212 -2.67 11.88 -4.18
N PRO A 213 -3.84 12.26 -4.67
CA PRO A 213 -4.86 12.93 -3.85
C PRO A 213 -5.32 12.00 -2.72
N LYS A 214 -5.61 12.53 -1.53
CA LYS A 214 -6.14 11.76 -0.40
C LYS A 214 -7.40 10.96 -0.74
N LEU A 215 -8.27 11.51 -1.60
CA LEU A 215 -9.48 10.86 -2.08
C LEU A 215 -9.21 9.53 -2.82
N TRP A 216 -8.03 9.35 -3.40
CA TRP A 216 -7.61 8.09 -4.01
C TRP A 216 -7.57 6.94 -3.00
N LEU A 217 -7.08 7.21 -1.79
CA LEU A 217 -7.03 6.22 -0.72
C LEU A 217 -8.43 5.83 -0.22
N GLN A 218 -9.43 6.65 -0.51
CA GLN A 218 -10.84 6.41 -0.20
C GLN A 218 -11.62 5.79 -1.38
N ASN A 219 -10.91 5.36 -2.44
CA ASN A 219 -11.50 4.83 -3.69
C ASN A 219 -12.47 5.80 -4.39
N LYS A 220 -12.29 7.12 -4.19
CA LYS A 220 -13.11 8.18 -4.78
C LYS A 220 -12.35 8.90 -5.89
N LEU A 221 -12.01 8.14 -6.94
CA LEU A 221 -11.33 8.69 -8.10
C LEU A 221 -12.28 9.49 -8.99
N GLN A 222 -11.84 10.67 -9.39
CA GLN A 222 -12.60 11.56 -10.27
C GLN A 222 -11.83 11.87 -11.55
N ALA A 223 -12.58 12.19 -12.61
CA ALA A 223 -11.98 12.71 -13.83
C ALA A 223 -11.20 14.01 -13.53
N GLY A 224 -9.97 14.09 -14.03
CA GLY A 224 -9.08 15.20 -13.77
C GLY A 224 -8.12 15.00 -12.59
N ASP A 225 -8.33 13.97 -11.74
CA ASP A 225 -7.39 13.63 -10.68
C ASP A 225 -6.00 13.35 -11.24
N VAL A 226 -5.00 13.89 -10.55
CA VAL A 226 -3.61 13.83 -10.96
C VAL A 226 -2.82 12.88 -10.08
N LEU A 227 -2.23 11.87 -10.69
CA LEU A 227 -1.24 10.97 -10.11
C LEU A 227 0.15 11.42 -10.59
N ARG A 228 1.02 11.80 -9.68
CA ARG A 228 2.42 12.05 -9.99
C ARG A 228 3.25 10.84 -9.60
N LEU A 229 3.91 10.24 -10.56
CA LEU A 229 4.90 9.20 -10.35
C LEU A 229 6.28 9.85 -10.23
N ASP A 230 6.79 9.98 -8.99
CA ASP A 230 8.12 10.55 -8.74
C ASP A 230 9.20 9.58 -9.22
N ARG A 231 8.97 8.27 -9.04
CA ARG A 231 9.85 7.20 -9.52
C ARG A 231 9.11 5.86 -9.53
N VAL A 232 9.23 5.15 -10.63
CA VAL A 232 8.94 3.71 -10.72
C VAL A 232 10.23 3.03 -11.15
N THR A 233 10.74 2.08 -10.37
CA THR A 233 11.93 1.30 -10.69
C THR A 233 11.55 -0.16 -10.80
N LEU A 234 11.88 -0.80 -11.91
CA LEU A 234 11.69 -2.22 -12.16
C LEU A 234 13.04 -2.84 -12.54
N GLU A 235 13.45 -3.87 -11.80
CA GLU A 235 14.67 -4.62 -12.09
C GLU A 235 14.34 -6.10 -12.33
N ARG A 236 14.71 -6.59 -13.52
CA ARG A 236 14.55 -7.99 -13.90
C ARG A 236 15.79 -8.44 -14.66
N LYS A 237 16.58 -9.39 -14.13
CA LYS A 237 17.87 -9.79 -14.71
C LYS A 237 18.78 -8.57 -14.97
N ALA A 238 19.20 -8.41 -16.25
CA ALA A 238 20.01 -7.28 -16.71
C ALA A 238 19.16 -6.05 -17.07
N LEU A 239 17.81 -6.16 -17.11
CA LEU A 239 16.90 -5.06 -17.39
C LEU A 239 16.70 -4.19 -16.17
N THR A 240 16.92 -2.89 -16.32
CA THR A 240 16.48 -1.87 -15.37
C THR A 240 15.62 -0.84 -16.09
N LEU A 241 14.42 -0.63 -15.57
CA LEU A 241 13.50 0.42 -16.03
C LEU A 241 13.33 1.44 -14.91
N VAL A 242 13.42 2.72 -15.26
CA VAL A 242 13.07 3.81 -14.37
C VAL A 242 12.10 4.72 -15.09
N ALA A 243 10.90 4.90 -14.54
CA ALA A 243 9.90 5.80 -15.09
C ALA A 243 9.54 6.91 -14.10
N ARG A 244 9.20 8.08 -14.62
CA ARG A 244 8.69 9.22 -13.86
C ARG A 244 7.77 10.07 -14.74
N GLY A 245 6.82 10.75 -14.15
CA GLY A 245 5.93 11.63 -14.89
C GLY A 245 4.61 11.86 -14.19
N THR A 246 3.66 12.41 -14.94
CA THR A 246 2.35 12.77 -14.41
C THR A 246 1.26 12.15 -15.26
N LEU A 247 0.33 11.51 -14.59
CA LEU A 247 -0.83 10.86 -15.18
C LEU A 247 -2.10 11.49 -14.62
N LYS A 248 -3.18 11.47 -15.37
CA LYS A 248 -4.51 11.91 -14.95
C LYS A 248 -5.57 10.96 -15.48
N LEU A 249 -6.73 10.94 -14.87
CA LEU A 249 -7.89 10.22 -15.38
C LEU A 249 -8.70 11.11 -16.33
N ASP A 250 -9.11 10.56 -17.46
CA ASP A 250 -10.08 11.23 -18.34
C ASP A 250 -11.53 10.97 -17.89
N ALA A 251 -12.48 11.62 -18.55
CA ALA A 251 -13.91 11.47 -18.26
C ALA A 251 -14.45 10.03 -18.47
N ARG A 252 -13.73 9.19 -19.22
CA ARG A 252 -14.05 7.78 -19.47
C ARG A 252 -13.36 6.84 -18.48
N GLY A 253 -12.53 7.37 -17.55
CA GLY A 253 -11.75 6.59 -16.59
C GLY A 253 -10.47 5.99 -17.16
N TYR A 254 -10.02 6.39 -18.36
CA TYR A 254 -8.72 5.99 -18.89
C TYR A 254 -7.60 6.87 -18.35
N VAL A 255 -6.44 6.26 -18.14
CA VAL A 255 -5.22 6.99 -17.81
C VAL A 255 -4.75 7.79 -19.03
N GLN A 256 -4.43 9.08 -18.83
CA GLN A 256 -3.83 9.98 -19.80
C GLN A 256 -2.58 10.63 -19.24
N GLY A 257 -1.61 10.95 -20.09
CA GLY A 257 -0.37 11.62 -19.72
C GLY A 257 0.85 11.01 -20.35
N ALA A 258 2.01 11.31 -19.78
CA ALA A 258 3.28 10.79 -20.27
C ALA A 258 4.19 10.42 -19.08
N LEU A 259 4.98 9.38 -19.29
CA LEU A 259 6.07 8.98 -18.40
C LEU A 259 7.38 9.01 -19.21
N ASP A 260 8.41 9.63 -18.64
CA ASP A 260 9.77 9.51 -19.13
C ASP A 260 10.34 8.17 -18.68
N LEU A 261 10.55 7.26 -19.60
CA LEU A 261 11.05 5.92 -19.34
C LEU A 261 12.54 5.84 -19.71
N ASN A 262 13.37 5.59 -18.71
CA ASN A 262 14.78 5.29 -18.90
C ASN A 262 14.99 3.78 -18.82
N VAL A 263 15.55 3.22 -19.87
CA VAL A 263 15.80 1.79 -20.03
C VAL A 263 17.30 1.55 -20.00
N VAL A 264 17.75 0.63 -19.14
CA VAL A 264 19.10 0.05 -19.22
C VAL A 264 18.93 -1.37 -19.76
N ASN A 265 19.65 -1.70 -20.81
CA ASN A 265 19.55 -2.93 -21.58
C ASN A 265 18.26 -3.03 -22.39
N LEU A 266 18.23 -2.30 -23.51
CA LEU A 266 17.11 -2.29 -24.45
C LEU A 266 16.78 -3.69 -24.99
N THR A 267 17.80 -4.51 -25.26
CA THR A 267 17.61 -5.88 -25.75
C THR A 267 16.79 -6.69 -24.76
N ALA A 268 17.11 -6.62 -23.46
CA ALA A 268 16.35 -7.31 -22.43
C ALA A 268 14.91 -6.77 -22.30
N LEU A 269 14.66 -5.48 -22.55
CA LEU A 269 13.31 -4.92 -22.62
C LEU A 269 12.53 -5.52 -23.79
N LEU A 270 13.13 -5.53 -24.99
CA LEU A 270 12.48 -6.05 -26.19
C LEU A 270 12.16 -7.55 -26.06
N ASP A 271 13.06 -8.33 -25.44
CA ASP A 271 12.82 -9.73 -25.14
C ASP A 271 11.63 -9.90 -24.16
N ALA A 272 11.59 -9.10 -23.09
CA ALA A 272 10.49 -9.13 -22.13
C ALA A 272 9.14 -8.75 -22.77
N LEU A 273 9.11 -7.73 -23.64
CA LEU A 273 7.90 -7.34 -24.37
C LEU A 273 7.44 -8.42 -25.35
N GLN A 274 8.37 -9.11 -26.02
CA GLN A 274 8.06 -10.21 -26.91
C GLN A 274 7.56 -11.45 -26.13
N GLU A 275 8.20 -11.81 -25.01
CA GLU A 275 7.73 -12.86 -24.11
C GLU A 275 6.30 -12.61 -23.63
N ALA A 276 5.99 -11.34 -23.29
CA ALA A 276 4.65 -10.89 -22.91
C ALA A 276 3.67 -10.79 -24.08
N ARG A 277 4.11 -11.06 -25.32
CA ARG A 277 3.32 -10.92 -26.56
C ARG A 277 2.77 -9.50 -26.81
N LEU A 278 3.46 -8.50 -26.28
CA LEU A 278 3.11 -7.07 -26.48
C LEU A 278 3.68 -6.52 -27.78
N ILE A 279 4.74 -7.13 -28.29
CA ILE A 279 5.33 -6.78 -29.60
C ILE A 279 5.55 -8.04 -30.45
N SER A 280 5.51 -7.86 -31.79
CA SER A 280 5.82 -8.93 -32.73
C SER A 280 7.34 -9.12 -32.88
N PRO A 281 7.84 -10.30 -33.35
CA PRO A 281 9.25 -10.51 -33.67
C PRO A 281 9.78 -9.50 -34.69
N ARG A 282 8.93 -9.05 -35.60
CA ARG A 282 9.29 -8.05 -36.63
C ARG A 282 9.50 -6.66 -36.01
N ASP A 283 8.65 -6.26 -35.08
CA ASP A 283 8.80 -4.99 -34.36
C ASP A 283 10.02 -5.03 -33.45
N ARG A 284 10.27 -6.16 -32.77
CA ARG A 284 11.50 -6.34 -31.99
C ARG A 284 12.75 -6.10 -32.84
N ALA A 285 12.83 -6.70 -34.04
CA ALA A 285 13.98 -6.54 -34.93
C ALA A 285 14.18 -5.08 -35.36
N LYS A 286 13.10 -4.36 -35.70
CA LYS A 286 13.16 -2.94 -36.07
C LYS A 286 13.70 -2.10 -34.90
N TRP A 287 13.21 -2.33 -33.68
CA TRP A 287 13.64 -1.58 -32.50
C TRP A 287 15.07 -1.88 -32.09
N ALA A 288 15.50 -3.14 -32.18
CA ALA A 288 16.89 -3.51 -31.92
C ALA A 288 17.85 -2.80 -32.90
N PHE A 289 17.45 -2.69 -34.18
CA PHE A 289 18.22 -1.99 -35.16
C PHE A 289 18.30 -0.46 -34.88
N LEU A 290 17.18 0.19 -34.58
CA LEU A 290 17.12 1.61 -34.24
C LEU A 290 17.89 1.93 -32.95
N GLY A 291 17.80 1.07 -31.95
CA GLY A 291 18.56 1.21 -30.70
C GLY A 291 20.07 1.08 -30.92
N GLY A 292 20.50 0.13 -31.76
CA GLY A 292 21.90 -0.04 -32.15
C GLY A 292 22.44 1.17 -32.91
N LEU A 293 21.63 1.73 -33.80
CA LEU A 293 22.00 2.94 -34.57
C LEU A 293 22.10 4.17 -33.66
N GLY A 294 21.18 4.33 -32.72
CA GLY A 294 21.22 5.41 -31.72
C GLY A 294 22.46 5.35 -30.82
N ALA A 295 22.81 4.16 -30.35
CA ALA A 295 24.01 3.92 -29.54
C ALA A 295 25.32 4.23 -30.36
N ALA A 296 25.36 3.84 -31.63
CA ALA A 296 26.50 4.11 -32.51
C ALA A 296 26.69 5.60 -32.81
N LEU A 297 25.60 6.37 -32.91
CA LEU A 297 25.63 7.81 -33.19
C LEU A 297 25.83 8.66 -31.93
N GLY A 298 25.38 8.21 -30.79
CA GLY A 298 25.40 8.97 -29.52
C GLY A 298 26.67 8.82 -28.66
N GLY A 299 27.60 7.94 -29.03
CA GLY A 299 28.85 7.74 -28.27
C GLY A 299 28.68 7.20 -26.86
N ASP A 300 27.45 6.91 -26.41
CA ASP A 300 27.17 6.37 -25.10
C ASP A 300 27.28 4.83 -25.16
N THR A 301 28.36 4.31 -24.61
CA THR A 301 28.71 2.88 -24.63
C THR A 301 27.81 2.00 -23.75
N GLN A 302 26.87 2.58 -23.06
CA GLN A 302 25.89 1.86 -22.29
C GLN A 302 24.55 1.82 -23.03
N ASP A 303 24.01 0.64 -23.19
CA ASP A 303 22.71 0.26 -23.76
C ASP A 303 21.53 0.94 -22.99
N ARG A 304 21.57 2.28 -22.95
CA ARG A 304 20.60 3.15 -22.28
C ARG A 304 19.75 3.88 -23.32
N LEU A 305 18.45 3.80 -23.11
CA LEU A 305 17.48 4.48 -23.96
C LEU A 305 16.49 5.27 -23.11
N SER A 306 16.30 6.55 -23.45
CA SER A 306 15.22 7.36 -22.88
C SER A 306 14.11 7.46 -23.89
N VAL A 307 12.91 6.93 -23.56
CA VAL A 307 11.74 6.90 -24.45
C VAL A 307 10.51 7.35 -23.69
N PRO A 308 9.71 8.27 -24.24
CA PRO A 308 8.44 8.63 -23.63
C PRO A 308 7.41 7.50 -23.79
N LEU A 309 6.74 7.15 -22.68
CA LEU A 309 5.57 6.28 -22.67
C LEU A 309 4.33 7.18 -22.56
N HIS A 310 3.56 7.26 -23.64
CA HIS A 310 2.37 8.10 -23.72
C HIS A 310 1.09 7.31 -23.52
N PHE A 311 0.18 7.87 -22.72
CA PHE A 311 -1.20 7.41 -22.58
C PHE A 311 -2.11 8.47 -23.21
N LYS A 312 -2.69 8.16 -24.34
CA LYS A 312 -3.52 9.12 -25.11
C LYS A 312 -4.66 8.38 -25.81
N ASN A 313 -5.88 8.96 -25.74
CA ASN A 313 -7.08 8.43 -26.41
C ASN A 313 -7.39 6.95 -26.05
N GLY A 314 -7.15 6.57 -24.80
CA GLY A 314 -7.37 5.20 -24.34
C GLY A 314 -6.36 4.17 -24.86
N ARG A 315 -5.20 4.61 -25.38
CA ARG A 315 -4.12 3.74 -25.87
C ARG A 315 -2.79 4.08 -25.21
N THR A 316 -1.90 3.10 -25.17
CA THR A 316 -0.55 3.18 -24.63
C THR A 316 0.45 3.15 -25.79
N HIS A 317 1.34 4.14 -25.86
CA HIS A 317 2.37 4.24 -26.89
C HIS A 317 3.75 4.36 -26.28
N LEU A 318 4.68 3.50 -26.68
CA LEU A 318 6.10 3.60 -26.36
C LEU A 318 6.83 4.15 -27.59
N GLY A 319 7.11 5.47 -27.61
CA GLY A 319 7.52 6.13 -28.84
C GLY A 319 6.47 5.90 -29.94
N PRO A 320 6.88 5.39 -31.13
CA PRO A 320 5.96 5.07 -32.22
C PRO A 320 5.23 3.71 -32.07
N LEU A 321 5.56 2.88 -31.07
CA LEU A 321 4.91 1.58 -30.84
C LEU A 321 3.59 1.75 -30.09
N ASP A 322 2.53 1.17 -30.62
CA ASP A 322 1.27 1.00 -29.95
C ASP A 322 1.30 -0.32 -29.13
N LEU A 323 1.26 -0.20 -27.82
CA LEU A 323 1.27 -1.33 -26.89
C LEU A 323 -0.15 -1.83 -26.53
N GLY A 324 -1.19 -1.21 -27.11
CA GLY A 324 -2.57 -1.59 -26.86
C GLY A 324 -3.35 -0.60 -25.98
N PRO A 325 -4.46 -1.03 -25.36
CA PRO A 325 -5.32 -0.16 -24.58
C PRO A 325 -4.61 0.41 -23.34
N ALA A 326 -4.87 1.68 -23.05
CA ALA A 326 -4.42 2.31 -21.81
C ALA A 326 -5.12 1.65 -20.59
N PRO A 327 -4.48 1.63 -19.42
CA PRO A 327 -5.12 1.22 -18.19
C PRO A 327 -6.39 2.03 -17.94
N SER A 328 -7.45 1.37 -17.48
CA SER A 328 -8.71 2.01 -17.09
C SER A 328 -9.05 1.67 -15.65
N TRP A 329 -9.74 2.59 -14.99
CA TRP A 329 -10.17 2.47 -13.59
C TRP A 329 -11.67 2.13 -13.47
N ARG A 330 -12.28 1.59 -14.49
CA ARG A 330 -13.68 1.16 -14.49
C ARG A 330 -13.80 -0.35 -14.53
#